data_4a368338b05d00277ef268ded01b02d2
#
_entry.id   4a368338b05d00277ef268ded01b02d2
#
_cell.length_a   1.000
_cell.length_b   1.000
_cell.length_c   1.000
_cell.angle_alpha   90.00
_cell.angle_beta   90.00
_cell.angle_gamma   90.00
#
_symmetry.space_group_name_H-M   'P 1'
#
loop_
_entity.id
_entity.type
_entity.pdbx_description
1 polymer ?
#
loop_
_entity_poly.entity_id
_entity_poly.type
_entity_poly.pdbx_seq_one_letter_code
_entity_poly.pdbx_strand_id
1 'polypeptide(L)'
;RKENNISSSPMNIYEIHAGSWRKYPDGNFFNYQKLADELIPYLKEMHYTHVQLMPIMEYPYDGSWGFQTTGYYAPTSRYGTPSDFMAFVDKLHGEGIGVILDWVPSNFPTDDFGLARFDGSPLYESNDPKTSKRDSWETCLFNYARFEVTSFLVSCAMFWLDKYHIDGLRIGALSSMLYLDYGKTEGEWEPNKFGGKENLDAVDFVKRLNTAVHMYHPDVMMFAEENTSWPKLTHKIEDGGLGFDFKWNMGWMNDMLHYMSLNSKIGRAHV
;
A
#
# COMPACT_ATOMS: atom_id res chain seq x y z
N ARG A 1 6.92 9.79 -19.33
CA ARG A 1 5.80 10.38 -18.56
C ARG A 1 5.42 11.72 -19.16
N LYS A 2 4.16 11.92 -19.53
CA LYS A 2 3.65 13.25 -19.86
C LYS A 2 3.60 14.05 -18.56
N GLU A 3 3.99 15.34 -18.61
CA GLU A 3 3.73 16.30 -17.52
C GLU A 3 2.21 16.42 -17.31
N ASN A 4 1.64 15.48 -16.63
CA ASN A 4 0.23 15.55 -16.23
C ASN A 4 0.20 16.21 -14.85
N ASN A 5 -0.46 17.34 -14.79
CA ASN A 5 -0.79 17.94 -13.50
C ASN A 5 -1.80 17.01 -12.79
N ILE A 6 -1.29 16.13 -11.94
CA ILE A 6 -2.03 15.04 -11.26
C ILE A 6 -3.29 15.58 -10.58
N SER A 7 -3.21 16.78 -10.00
CA SER A 7 -4.32 17.40 -9.27
C SER A 7 -5.45 17.94 -10.15
N SER A 8 -5.27 18.02 -11.46
CA SER A 8 -6.24 18.62 -12.39
C SER A 8 -6.86 17.64 -13.40
N SER A 9 -6.37 16.41 -13.44
CA SER A 9 -6.89 15.39 -14.36
C SER A 9 -7.91 14.48 -13.69
N PRO A 10 -9.02 14.12 -14.35
CA PRO A 10 -9.96 13.12 -13.83
C PRO A 10 -9.25 11.79 -13.60
N MET A 11 -9.54 11.13 -12.47
CA MET A 11 -8.97 9.85 -12.12
C MET A 11 -10.08 8.84 -11.84
N ASN A 12 -9.99 7.68 -12.48
CA ASN A 12 -10.86 6.53 -12.26
C ASN A 12 -9.96 5.29 -12.07
N ILE A 13 -9.96 4.73 -10.86
CA ILE A 13 -9.03 3.66 -10.45
C ILE A 13 -9.77 2.34 -10.35
N TYR A 14 -9.22 1.29 -10.95
CA TYR A 14 -9.71 -0.08 -10.82
C TYR A 14 -8.73 -0.90 -9.99
N GLU A 15 -9.17 -1.35 -8.82
CA GLU A 15 -8.37 -2.20 -7.94
C GLU A 15 -8.54 -3.68 -8.31
N ILE A 16 -7.43 -4.41 -8.43
CA ILE A 16 -7.44 -5.85 -8.70
C ILE A 16 -6.43 -6.62 -7.83
N HIS A 17 -6.77 -7.86 -7.55
CA HIS A 17 -5.81 -8.89 -7.15
C HIS A 17 -5.42 -9.71 -8.39
N ALA A 18 -4.16 -9.64 -8.80
CA ALA A 18 -3.69 -10.22 -10.07
C ALA A 18 -3.97 -11.73 -10.20
N GLY A 19 -3.84 -12.47 -9.09
CA GLY A 19 -4.04 -13.93 -9.07
C GLY A 19 -5.49 -14.41 -9.08
N SER A 20 -6.47 -13.54 -8.80
CA SER A 20 -7.88 -13.94 -8.72
C SER A 20 -8.79 -13.18 -9.69
N TRP A 21 -8.32 -12.13 -10.35
CA TRP A 21 -9.13 -11.34 -11.29
C TRP A 21 -9.66 -12.21 -12.46
N ARG A 22 -8.76 -12.93 -13.10
CA ARG A 22 -9.07 -13.99 -14.08
C ARG A 22 -7.98 -15.06 -14.04
N LYS A 23 -8.34 -16.28 -14.51
CA LYS A 23 -7.44 -17.43 -14.54
C LYS A 23 -7.53 -18.12 -15.90
N TYR A 24 -6.53 -18.96 -16.19
CA TYR A 24 -6.62 -19.90 -17.31
C TYR A 24 -7.72 -20.95 -17.04
N PRO A 25 -8.24 -21.63 -18.09
CA PRO A 25 -9.27 -22.67 -17.93
C PRO A 25 -8.86 -23.84 -17.04
N ASP A 26 -7.57 -24.09 -16.89
CA ASP A 26 -6.99 -25.11 -16.01
C ASP A 26 -6.85 -24.66 -14.55
N GLY A 27 -7.25 -23.40 -14.22
CA GLY A 27 -7.20 -22.82 -12.90
C GLY A 27 -5.87 -22.13 -12.55
N ASN A 28 -4.86 -22.19 -13.41
CA ASN A 28 -3.59 -21.49 -13.20
C ASN A 28 -3.75 -19.96 -13.29
N PHE A 29 -2.86 -19.24 -12.63
CA PHE A 29 -2.81 -17.79 -12.68
C PHE A 29 -2.41 -17.31 -14.08
N PHE A 30 -2.98 -16.19 -14.53
CA PHE A 30 -2.43 -15.50 -15.69
C PHE A 30 -1.00 -15.06 -15.41
N ASN A 31 -0.13 -15.22 -16.40
CA ASN A 31 1.16 -14.53 -16.35
C ASN A 31 0.98 -13.02 -16.65
N TYR A 32 2.01 -12.21 -16.39
CA TYR A 32 1.96 -10.76 -16.59
C TYR A 32 1.55 -10.38 -18.03
N GLN A 33 2.03 -11.10 -19.03
CA GLN A 33 1.68 -10.84 -20.43
C GLN A 33 0.18 -11.07 -20.69
N LYS A 34 -0.34 -12.23 -20.30
CA LYS A 34 -1.76 -12.56 -20.46
C LYS A 34 -2.65 -11.64 -19.64
N LEU A 35 -2.20 -11.28 -18.43
CA LEU A 35 -2.91 -10.32 -17.60
C LEU A 35 -3.05 -8.97 -18.29
N ALA A 36 -1.98 -8.44 -18.90
CA ALA A 36 -2.04 -7.20 -19.67
C ALA A 36 -2.99 -7.30 -20.86
N ASP A 37 -2.92 -8.42 -21.63
CA ASP A 37 -3.74 -8.63 -22.82
C ASP A 37 -5.24 -8.62 -22.53
N GLU A 38 -5.65 -9.14 -21.38
CA GLU A 38 -7.05 -9.20 -20.95
C GLU A 38 -7.51 -7.95 -20.21
N LEU A 39 -6.62 -7.37 -19.40
CA LEU A 39 -6.94 -6.25 -18.52
C LEU A 39 -7.08 -4.93 -19.29
N ILE A 40 -6.18 -4.65 -20.22
CA ILE A 40 -6.16 -3.39 -20.98
C ILE A 40 -7.49 -3.14 -21.72
N PRO A 41 -8.02 -4.10 -22.52
CA PRO A 41 -9.32 -3.89 -23.17
C PRO A 41 -10.43 -3.59 -22.19
N TYR A 42 -10.46 -4.29 -21.05
CA TYR A 42 -11.47 -4.07 -20.01
C TYR A 42 -11.36 -2.67 -19.39
N LEU A 43 -10.15 -2.23 -19.03
CA LEU A 43 -9.93 -0.90 -18.46
C LEU A 43 -10.36 0.21 -19.43
N LYS A 44 -10.07 0.04 -20.73
CA LYS A 44 -10.45 1.00 -21.77
C LYS A 44 -11.97 1.04 -22.00
N GLU A 45 -12.61 -0.09 -22.07
CA GLU A 45 -14.08 -0.22 -22.22
C GLU A 45 -14.81 0.44 -21.04
N MET A 46 -14.30 0.26 -19.82
CA MET A 46 -14.87 0.80 -18.60
C MET A 46 -14.38 2.22 -18.26
N HIS A 47 -13.54 2.82 -19.11
CA HIS A 47 -12.97 4.17 -18.94
C HIS A 47 -12.17 4.36 -17.65
N TYR A 48 -11.46 3.31 -17.19
CA TYR A 48 -10.50 3.46 -16.11
C TYR A 48 -9.22 4.12 -16.59
N THR A 49 -8.69 5.03 -15.78
CA THR A 49 -7.43 5.73 -16.06
C THR A 49 -6.23 5.07 -15.41
N HIS A 50 -6.45 4.33 -14.33
CA HIS A 50 -5.41 3.66 -13.57
C HIS A 50 -5.88 2.27 -13.15
N VAL A 51 -4.93 1.37 -13.01
CA VAL A 51 -5.11 0.10 -12.28
C VAL A 51 -4.33 0.17 -10.98
N GLN A 52 -4.96 -0.23 -9.89
CA GLN A 52 -4.29 -0.46 -8.62
C GLN A 52 -4.13 -1.96 -8.42
N LEU A 53 -2.90 -2.40 -8.28
CA LEU A 53 -2.56 -3.78 -7.97
C LEU A 53 -2.46 -3.97 -6.47
N MET A 54 -3.24 -4.87 -5.90
CA MET A 54 -2.98 -5.41 -4.56
C MET A 54 -1.54 -5.94 -4.52
N PRO A 55 -0.90 -6.07 -3.34
CA PRO A 55 0.55 -6.20 -3.27
C PRO A 55 1.13 -7.22 -4.25
N ILE A 56 2.05 -6.76 -5.08
CA ILE A 56 2.70 -7.56 -6.13
C ILE A 56 4.14 -7.95 -5.75
N MET A 57 4.64 -7.49 -4.59
CA MET A 57 5.90 -7.94 -4.03
C MET A 57 5.81 -9.42 -3.64
N GLU A 58 6.95 -10.13 -3.61
CA GLU A 58 6.95 -11.56 -3.30
C GLU A 58 6.45 -11.86 -1.88
N TYR A 59 5.63 -12.89 -1.75
CA TYR A 59 5.00 -13.34 -0.50
C TYR A 59 4.83 -14.86 -0.49
N PRO A 60 4.90 -15.54 0.69
CA PRO A 60 4.85 -17.00 0.76
C PRO A 60 3.43 -17.57 0.76
N TYR A 61 2.46 -16.84 1.31
CA TYR A 61 1.11 -17.34 1.58
C TYR A 61 0.05 -16.70 0.68
N ASP A 62 -0.53 -17.46 -0.23
CA ASP A 62 -1.53 -17.00 -1.21
C ASP A 62 -2.76 -16.37 -0.56
N GLY A 63 -3.19 -16.90 0.59
CA GLY A 63 -4.33 -16.36 1.34
C GLY A 63 -4.13 -14.95 1.89
N SER A 64 -2.89 -14.46 1.92
CA SER A 64 -2.59 -13.07 2.32
C SER A 64 -2.86 -12.05 1.19
N TRP A 65 -3.08 -12.50 -0.04
CA TRP A 65 -3.23 -11.65 -1.23
C TRP A 65 -2.03 -10.70 -1.44
N GLY A 66 -0.86 -11.09 -0.93
CA GLY A 66 0.37 -10.31 -0.99
C GLY A 66 0.62 -9.37 0.19
N PHE A 67 -0.33 -9.22 1.12
CA PHE A 67 -0.16 -8.34 2.28
C PHE A 67 0.85 -8.85 3.32
N GLN A 68 1.24 -10.14 3.27
CA GLN A 68 2.34 -10.70 4.06
C GLN A 68 3.62 -10.76 3.22
N THR A 69 4.14 -9.60 2.86
CA THR A 69 5.31 -9.44 2.00
C THR A 69 6.58 -9.94 2.67
N THR A 70 7.37 -10.78 1.96
CA THR A 70 8.72 -11.21 2.35
C THR A 70 9.79 -10.66 1.42
N GLY A 71 9.50 -10.52 0.13
CA GLY A 71 10.44 -10.03 -0.89
C GLY A 71 10.16 -8.59 -1.31
N TYR A 72 10.52 -7.62 -0.48
CA TYR A 72 10.21 -6.20 -0.67
C TYR A 72 10.74 -5.60 -1.98
N TYR A 73 11.82 -6.15 -2.54
CA TYR A 73 12.50 -5.68 -3.75
C TYR A 73 12.30 -6.63 -4.95
N ALA A 74 11.31 -7.52 -4.90
CA ALA A 74 11.05 -8.46 -5.97
C ALA A 74 9.57 -8.53 -6.29
N PRO A 75 9.15 -8.43 -7.57
CA PRO A 75 7.80 -8.80 -7.98
C PRO A 75 7.62 -10.31 -7.79
N THR A 76 6.41 -10.72 -7.39
CA THR A 76 6.13 -12.14 -7.18
C THR A 76 6.37 -12.95 -8.42
N SER A 77 7.02 -14.10 -8.26
CA SER A 77 7.31 -15.05 -9.33
C SER A 77 6.08 -15.81 -9.83
N ARG A 78 4.94 -15.69 -9.14
CA ARG A 78 3.67 -16.36 -9.49
C ARG A 78 3.19 -16.04 -10.91
N TYR A 79 3.49 -14.85 -11.40
CA TYR A 79 2.95 -14.35 -12.67
C TYR A 79 4.03 -14.15 -13.74
N GLY A 80 5.29 -14.47 -13.43
CA GLY A 80 6.39 -14.35 -14.36
C GLY A 80 7.67 -13.79 -13.74
N THR A 81 8.57 -13.33 -14.59
CA THR A 81 9.86 -12.76 -14.19
C THR A 81 9.74 -11.26 -13.90
N PRO A 82 10.76 -10.65 -13.26
CA PRO A 82 10.83 -9.19 -13.12
C PRO A 82 10.75 -8.44 -14.46
N SER A 83 11.35 -8.98 -15.52
CA SER A 83 11.27 -8.39 -16.87
C SER A 83 9.86 -8.46 -17.45
N ASP A 84 9.11 -9.53 -17.14
CA ASP A 84 7.70 -9.65 -17.57
C ASP A 84 6.83 -8.61 -16.87
N PHE A 85 7.11 -8.33 -15.60
CA PHE A 85 6.41 -7.25 -14.88
C PHE A 85 6.76 -5.85 -15.43
N MET A 86 8.02 -5.60 -15.78
CA MET A 86 8.39 -4.36 -16.49
C MET A 86 7.63 -4.22 -17.81
N ALA A 87 7.55 -5.29 -18.60
CA ALA A 87 6.79 -5.29 -19.86
C ALA A 87 5.28 -5.09 -19.64
N PHE A 88 4.71 -5.63 -18.55
CA PHE A 88 3.33 -5.39 -18.15
C PHE A 88 3.08 -3.89 -17.90
N VAL A 89 3.91 -3.24 -17.11
CA VAL A 89 3.79 -1.80 -16.81
C VAL A 89 3.97 -0.97 -18.09
N ASP A 90 4.99 -1.26 -18.90
CA ASP A 90 5.25 -0.56 -20.17
C ASP A 90 4.06 -0.64 -21.12
N LYS A 91 3.42 -1.81 -21.21
CA LYS A 91 2.24 -2.04 -22.05
C LYS A 91 1.02 -1.23 -21.58
N LEU A 92 0.78 -1.14 -20.26
CA LEU A 92 -0.26 -0.29 -19.69
C LEU A 92 0.01 1.19 -19.98
N HIS A 93 1.25 1.64 -19.79
CA HIS A 93 1.67 3.00 -20.11
C HIS A 93 1.50 3.34 -21.60
N GLY A 94 1.83 2.40 -22.50
CA GLY A 94 1.60 2.54 -23.95
C GLY A 94 0.14 2.80 -24.31
N GLU A 95 -0.79 2.34 -23.48
CA GLU A 95 -2.24 2.56 -23.63
C GLU A 95 -2.79 3.73 -22.79
N GLY A 96 -1.90 4.47 -22.14
CA GLY A 96 -2.24 5.64 -21.32
C GLY A 96 -2.85 5.31 -19.96
N ILE A 97 -2.64 4.08 -19.46
CA ILE A 97 -3.15 3.60 -18.18
C ILE A 97 -2.01 3.65 -17.15
N GLY A 98 -2.22 4.35 -16.04
CA GLY A 98 -1.28 4.40 -14.92
C GLY A 98 -1.37 3.15 -14.02
N VAL A 99 -0.28 2.87 -13.31
CA VAL A 99 -0.15 1.72 -12.41
C VAL A 99 0.14 2.17 -10.98
N ILE A 100 -0.74 1.81 -10.06
CA ILE A 100 -0.61 2.06 -8.63
C ILE A 100 -0.34 0.73 -7.95
N LEU A 101 0.62 0.68 -7.02
CA LEU A 101 0.88 -0.51 -6.21
C LEU A 101 0.43 -0.32 -4.77
N ASP A 102 -0.23 -1.32 -4.23
CA ASP A 102 -0.33 -1.47 -2.78
C ASP A 102 1.03 -1.84 -2.22
N TRP A 103 1.48 -1.09 -1.25
CA TRP A 103 2.76 -1.29 -0.58
C TRP A 103 2.56 -1.37 0.94
N VAL A 104 3.23 -2.32 1.58
CA VAL A 104 3.02 -2.68 2.98
C VAL A 104 4.27 -2.37 3.82
N PRO A 105 4.53 -1.10 4.18
CA PRO A 105 5.66 -0.74 5.03
C PRO A 105 5.35 -0.86 6.53
N SER A 106 4.21 -1.42 6.90
CA SER A 106 3.74 -1.51 8.29
C SER A 106 4.29 -2.73 9.02
N ASN A 107 4.35 -3.87 8.35
CA ASN A 107 4.62 -5.15 8.98
C ASN A 107 5.16 -6.15 7.96
N PHE A 108 5.73 -7.24 8.48
CA PHE A 108 6.22 -8.38 7.70
C PHE A 108 5.97 -9.69 8.45
N PRO A 109 5.81 -10.83 7.74
CA PRO A 109 5.53 -12.11 8.36
C PRO A 109 6.75 -12.67 9.10
N THR A 110 6.49 -13.66 9.96
CA THR A 110 7.50 -14.27 10.83
C THR A 110 8.17 -15.50 10.22
N ASP A 111 8.05 -15.71 8.92
CA ASP A 111 8.68 -16.83 8.21
C ASP A 111 10.20 -16.83 8.39
N ASP A 112 10.80 -18.01 8.60
CA ASP A 112 12.22 -18.19 8.89
C ASP A 112 13.17 -17.69 7.78
N PHE A 113 12.68 -17.60 6.54
CA PHE A 113 13.42 -17.08 5.39
C PHE A 113 13.12 -15.59 5.12
N GLY A 114 12.32 -14.95 5.98
CA GLY A 114 11.92 -13.53 5.86
C GLY A 114 12.83 -12.60 6.66
N LEU A 115 12.26 -11.45 7.04
CA LEU A 115 13.00 -10.41 7.76
C LEU A 115 13.02 -10.60 9.27
N ALA A 116 12.08 -11.40 9.82
CA ALA A 116 11.96 -11.61 11.25
C ALA A 116 13.23 -12.30 11.79
N ARG A 117 13.88 -11.67 12.76
CA ARG A 117 15.15 -12.16 13.36
C ARG A 117 16.20 -12.54 12.32
N PHE A 118 16.36 -11.72 11.30
CA PHE A 118 17.13 -11.99 10.08
C PHE A 118 18.54 -12.57 10.34
N ASP A 119 19.23 -12.11 11.35
CA ASP A 119 20.55 -12.62 11.78
C ASP A 119 20.51 -13.35 13.12
N GLY A 120 19.32 -13.77 13.57
CA GLY A 120 19.06 -14.32 14.90
C GLY A 120 18.72 -13.28 15.96
N SER A 121 18.84 -12.00 15.62
CA SER A 121 18.41 -10.87 16.47
C SER A 121 17.34 -10.01 15.75
N PRO A 122 16.54 -9.21 16.47
CA PRO A 122 15.58 -8.28 15.87
C PRO A 122 16.33 -7.12 15.17
N LEU A 123 16.46 -7.19 13.84
CA LEU A 123 17.06 -6.12 13.04
C LEU A 123 16.02 -5.13 12.52
N TYR A 124 14.92 -5.65 11.99
CA TYR A 124 13.85 -4.86 11.36
C TYR A 124 12.74 -4.52 12.35
N GLU A 125 12.51 -5.37 13.34
CA GLU A 125 11.55 -5.20 14.42
C GLU A 125 12.19 -4.66 15.70
N SER A 126 11.37 -4.26 16.67
CA SER A 126 11.81 -3.86 18.01
C SER A 126 12.15 -5.09 18.87
N ASN A 127 13.08 -4.92 19.83
CA ASN A 127 13.32 -5.89 20.90
C ASN A 127 12.17 -5.96 21.92
N ASP A 128 11.37 -4.91 22.02
CA ASP A 128 10.23 -4.85 22.94
C ASP A 128 9.02 -5.58 22.35
N PRO A 129 8.52 -6.64 23.03
CA PRO A 129 7.33 -7.38 22.58
C PRO A 129 6.09 -6.52 22.39
N LYS A 130 5.92 -5.44 23.17
CA LYS A 130 4.78 -4.52 23.05
C LYS A 130 4.78 -3.72 21.75
N THR A 131 5.94 -3.52 21.15
CA THR A 131 6.11 -2.73 19.94
C THR A 131 6.53 -3.54 18.73
N SER A 132 6.94 -4.81 18.90
CA SER A 132 7.51 -5.63 17.84
C SER A 132 6.51 -6.52 17.11
N LYS A 133 5.37 -6.85 17.72
CA LYS A 133 4.45 -7.85 17.19
C LYS A 133 3.02 -7.34 17.06
N ARG A 134 2.34 -7.93 16.10
CA ARG A 134 0.89 -7.86 15.97
C ARG A 134 0.34 -9.28 15.96
N ASP A 135 -0.11 -9.74 17.13
CA ASP A 135 -0.55 -11.13 17.33
C ASP A 135 -1.74 -11.49 16.44
N SER A 136 -2.66 -10.54 16.21
CA SER A 136 -3.84 -10.77 15.36
C SER A 136 -3.50 -11.07 13.88
N TRP A 137 -2.29 -10.72 13.42
CA TRP A 137 -1.86 -10.94 12.05
C TRP A 137 -0.64 -11.87 11.95
N GLU A 138 -0.13 -12.34 13.08
CA GLU A 138 1.09 -13.15 13.17
C GLU A 138 2.29 -12.49 12.46
N THR A 139 2.41 -11.18 12.59
CA THR A 139 3.42 -10.37 11.90
C THR A 139 4.27 -9.57 12.89
N CYS A 140 5.48 -9.24 12.46
CA CYS A 140 6.34 -8.25 13.12
C CYS A 140 6.05 -6.85 12.56
N LEU A 141 6.15 -5.83 13.42
CA LEU A 141 6.07 -4.42 13.03
C LEU A 141 7.46 -3.88 12.77
N PHE A 142 7.61 -3.05 11.75
CA PHE A 142 8.87 -2.35 11.49
C PHE A 142 9.22 -1.38 12.61
N ASN A 143 10.50 -1.37 13.00
CA ASN A 143 11.04 -0.42 13.97
C ASN A 143 11.53 0.86 13.27
N TYR A 144 10.65 1.84 13.13
CA TYR A 144 10.95 3.10 12.43
C TYR A 144 11.95 4.00 13.16
N ALA A 145 12.23 3.73 14.46
CA ALA A 145 13.28 4.44 15.20
C ALA A 145 14.69 4.11 14.69
N ARG A 146 14.86 3.02 13.93
CA ARG A 146 16.16 2.66 13.33
C ARG A 146 16.32 3.28 11.95
N PHE A 147 17.40 4.00 11.76
CA PHE A 147 17.70 4.63 10.47
C PHE A 147 17.90 3.61 9.35
N GLU A 148 18.44 2.45 9.64
CA GLU A 148 18.63 1.35 8.67
C GLU A 148 17.28 0.83 8.17
N VAL A 149 16.29 0.71 9.04
CA VAL A 149 14.92 0.29 8.67
C VAL A 149 14.24 1.37 7.81
N THR A 150 14.34 2.63 8.24
CA THR A 150 13.84 3.76 7.44
C THR A 150 14.51 3.81 6.07
N SER A 151 15.83 3.65 6.01
CA SER A 151 16.59 3.60 4.75
C SER A 151 16.14 2.44 3.86
N PHE A 152 15.97 1.24 4.43
CA PHE A 152 15.48 0.08 3.71
C PHE A 152 14.10 0.34 3.07
N LEU A 153 13.16 0.88 3.83
CA LEU A 153 11.79 1.13 3.36
C LEU A 153 11.73 2.26 2.32
N VAL A 154 12.42 3.39 2.56
CA VAL A 154 12.47 4.49 1.58
C VAL A 154 13.13 4.02 0.28
N SER A 155 14.24 3.28 0.38
CA SER A 155 14.93 2.71 -0.80
C SER A 155 14.05 1.71 -1.54
N CYS A 156 13.21 0.94 -0.81
CA CYS A 156 12.25 0.03 -1.42
C CYS A 156 11.20 0.80 -2.27
N ALA A 157 10.61 1.86 -1.72
CA ALA A 157 9.69 2.71 -2.47
C ALA A 157 10.36 3.28 -3.73
N MET A 158 11.56 3.86 -3.58
CA MET A 158 12.33 4.40 -4.71
C MET A 158 12.67 3.33 -5.75
N PHE A 159 12.99 2.09 -5.32
CA PHE A 159 13.26 0.98 -6.23
C PHE A 159 12.07 0.68 -7.15
N TRP A 160 10.84 0.63 -6.61
CA TRP A 160 9.64 0.39 -7.42
C TRP A 160 9.36 1.54 -8.39
N LEU A 161 9.60 2.76 -7.97
CA LEU A 161 9.44 3.95 -8.82
C LEU A 161 10.51 4.03 -9.93
N ASP A 162 11.77 3.76 -9.59
CA ASP A 162 12.90 3.86 -10.53
C ASP A 162 12.98 2.69 -11.51
N LYS A 163 12.72 1.47 -11.05
CA LYS A 163 12.93 0.26 -11.86
C LYS A 163 11.69 -0.18 -12.62
N TYR A 164 10.51 0.02 -12.03
CA TYR A 164 9.25 -0.43 -12.63
C TYR A 164 8.37 0.74 -13.10
N HIS A 165 8.80 1.97 -12.87
CA HIS A 165 8.12 3.19 -13.35
C HIS A 165 6.67 3.28 -12.87
N ILE A 166 6.41 2.85 -11.64
CA ILE A 166 5.07 2.89 -11.02
C ILE A 166 4.62 4.33 -10.85
N ASP A 167 3.33 4.61 -11.07
CA ASP A 167 2.76 5.96 -11.03
C ASP A 167 2.23 6.34 -9.66
N GLY A 168 2.04 5.39 -8.77
CA GLY A 168 1.61 5.66 -7.40
C GLY A 168 1.85 4.50 -6.45
N LEU A 169 2.02 4.83 -5.18
CA LEU A 169 2.07 3.87 -4.08
C LEU A 169 0.93 4.13 -3.12
N ARG A 170 0.18 3.08 -2.79
CA ARG A 170 -0.83 3.11 -1.73
C ARG A 170 -0.28 2.43 -0.49
N ILE A 171 -0.25 3.17 0.62
CA ILE A 171 0.10 2.61 1.93
C ILE A 171 -1.16 2.10 2.60
N GLY A 172 -1.31 0.77 2.64
CA GLY A 172 -2.40 0.10 3.32
C GLY A 172 -2.24 0.12 4.84
N ALA A 173 -3.38 0.12 5.55
CA ALA A 173 -3.44 0.06 7.00
C ALA A 173 -2.55 1.09 7.72
N LEU A 174 -2.48 2.32 7.20
CA LEU A 174 -1.61 3.37 7.73
C LEU A 174 -1.87 3.66 9.21
N SER A 175 -3.12 3.57 9.67
CA SER A 175 -3.47 3.73 11.09
C SER A 175 -2.69 2.78 11.99
N SER A 176 -2.40 1.58 11.50
CA SER A 176 -1.64 0.57 12.23
C SER A 176 -0.18 0.96 12.47
N MET A 177 0.35 1.86 11.66
CA MET A 177 1.70 2.43 11.81
C MET A 177 1.69 3.65 12.73
N LEU A 178 0.68 4.52 12.54
CA LEU A 178 0.62 5.83 13.17
C LEU A 178 0.20 5.78 14.64
N TYR A 179 -0.46 4.69 15.10
CA TYR A 179 -0.96 4.60 16.46
C TYR A 179 -0.37 3.42 17.22
N LEU A 180 0.20 3.71 18.40
CA LEU A 180 0.79 2.72 19.32
C LEU A 180 -0.26 1.77 19.92
N ASP A 181 -1.49 2.27 20.10
CA ASP A 181 -2.64 1.55 20.65
C ASP A 181 -3.47 0.80 19.61
N TYR A 182 -3.11 0.85 18.32
CA TYR A 182 -3.92 0.24 17.27
C TYR A 182 -4.06 -1.27 17.45
N GLY A 183 -5.31 -1.73 17.68
CA GLY A 183 -5.63 -3.14 17.87
C GLY A 183 -5.12 -3.72 19.18
N LYS A 184 -4.79 -2.90 20.18
CA LYS A 184 -4.30 -3.29 21.50
C LYS A 184 -5.25 -2.83 22.59
N THR A 185 -5.28 -3.60 23.70
CA THR A 185 -6.01 -3.23 24.90
C THR A 185 -5.15 -2.45 25.88
N GLU A 186 -5.75 -1.92 26.92
CA GLU A 186 -5.04 -1.20 27.98
C GLU A 186 -3.97 -2.10 28.64
N GLY A 187 -2.75 -1.57 28.74
CA GLY A 187 -1.57 -2.29 29.26
C GLY A 187 -0.74 -3.03 28.22
N GLU A 188 -1.25 -3.21 27.00
CA GLU A 188 -0.53 -3.86 25.88
C GLU A 188 0.29 -2.88 25.03
N TRP A 189 0.22 -1.60 25.31
CA TRP A 189 0.96 -0.55 24.65
C TRP A 189 1.48 0.49 25.64
N GLU A 190 2.44 1.30 25.21
CA GLU A 190 2.99 2.40 26.01
C GLU A 190 2.83 3.74 25.28
N PRO A 191 2.45 4.82 26.00
CA PRO A 191 2.37 6.15 25.42
C PRO A 191 3.73 6.63 24.92
N ASN A 192 3.70 7.50 23.91
CA ASN A 192 4.90 8.18 23.46
C ASN A 192 5.45 9.14 24.54
N LYS A 193 6.62 9.71 24.30
CA LYS A 193 7.32 10.61 25.25
C LYS A 193 6.53 11.86 25.68
N PHE A 194 5.41 12.16 25.01
CA PHE A 194 4.50 13.24 25.34
C PHE A 194 3.20 12.77 25.99
N GLY A 195 3.06 11.46 26.24
CA GLY A 195 1.86 10.85 26.81
C GLY A 195 0.76 10.57 25.80
N GLY A 196 0.99 10.79 24.51
CA GLY A 196 0.05 10.50 23.43
C GLY A 196 0.18 9.07 22.89
N LYS A 197 -0.75 8.73 22.00
CA LYS A 197 -0.81 7.41 21.36
C LYS A 197 -0.20 7.36 19.95
N GLU A 198 0.26 8.48 19.45
CA GLU A 198 0.89 8.58 18.16
C GLU A 198 2.27 7.93 18.17
N ASN A 199 2.57 7.09 17.17
CA ASN A 199 3.91 6.57 16.92
C ASN A 199 4.74 7.63 16.19
N LEU A 200 5.51 8.40 16.96
CA LEU A 200 6.26 9.55 16.44
C LEU A 200 7.32 9.13 15.41
N ASP A 201 7.93 7.96 15.57
CA ASP A 201 8.94 7.45 14.64
C ASP A 201 8.30 7.06 13.30
N ALA A 202 7.11 6.46 13.32
CA ALA A 202 6.35 6.17 12.11
C ALA A 202 5.87 7.45 11.41
N VAL A 203 5.47 8.46 12.17
CA VAL A 203 5.11 9.79 11.62
C VAL A 203 6.31 10.43 10.91
N ASP A 204 7.49 10.39 11.53
CA ASP A 204 8.72 10.92 10.92
C ASP A 204 9.11 10.12 9.67
N PHE A 205 9.03 8.79 9.72
CA PHE A 205 9.26 7.92 8.56
C PHE A 205 8.35 8.29 7.38
N VAL A 206 7.04 8.42 7.61
CA VAL A 206 6.07 8.75 6.55
C VAL A 206 6.38 10.11 5.92
N LYS A 207 6.71 11.11 6.74
CA LYS A 207 7.11 12.43 6.24
C LYS A 207 8.38 12.38 5.39
N ARG A 208 9.39 11.64 5.83
CA ARG A 208 10.64 11.42 5.06
C ARG A 208 10.38 10.69 3.75
N LEU A 209 9.54 9.65 3.79
CA LEU A 209 9.14 8.89 2.60
C LEU A 209 8.49 9.82 1.55
N ASN A 210 7.43 10.54 1.94
CA ASN A 210 6.72 11.43 1.02
C ASN A 210 7.62 12.57 0.52
N THR A 211 8.50 13.11 1.37
CA THR A 211 9.49 14.10 0.95
C THR A 211 10.43 13.53 -0.10
N ALA A 212 10.98 12.34 0.12
CA ALA A 212 11.90 11.70 -0.82
C ALA A 212 11.21 11.38 -2.16
N VAL A 213 10.01 10.80 -2.10
CA VAL A 213 9.25 10.47 -3.32
C VAL A 213 8.98 11.73 -4.14
N HIS A 214 8.41 12.78 -3.56
CA HIS A 214 8.07 13.99 -4.31
C HIS A 214 9.31 14.78 -4.79
N MET A 215 10.45 14.65 -4.07
CA MET A 215 11.71 15.29 -4.51
C MET A 215 12.26 14.65 -5.78
N TYR A 216 12.25 13.32 -5.87
CA TYR A 216 12.85 12.59 -6.98
C TYR A 216 11.84 12.19 -8.07
N HIS A 217 10.56 12.06 -7.70
CA HIS A 217 9.45 11.66 -8.56
C HIS A 217 8.23 12.56 -8.34
N PRO A 218 8.27 13.84 -8.75
CA PRO A 218 7.20 14.80 -8.47
C PRO A 218 5.85 14.44 -9.12
N ASP A 219 5.85 13.55 -10.11
CA ASP A 219 4.64 13.09 -10.82
C ASP A 219 4.04 11.80 -10.23
N VAL A 220 4.63 11.26 -9.17
CA VAL A 220 4.14 10.07 -8.51
C VAL A 220 3.12 10.43 -7.44
N MET A 221 2.09 9.60 -7.33
CA MET A 221 1.00 9.77 -6.38
C MET A 221 1.21 8.92 -5.13
N MET A 222 1.08 9.55 -3.95
CA MET A 222 1.13 8.86 -2.66
C MET A 222 -0.27 8.81 -2.06
N PHE A 223 -0.79 7.59 -1.91
CA PHE A 223 -2.13 7.35 -1.37
C PHE A 223 -2.04 6.81 0.06
N ALA A 224 -2.86 7.37 0.94
CA ALA A 224 -3.03 6.88 2.30
C ALA A 224 -4.34 6.11 2.45
N GLU A 225 -4.28 4.87 2.91
CA GLU A 225 -5.45 4.21 3.51
C GLU A 225 -5.39 4.40 5.02
N GLU A 226 -6.20 5.32 5.50
CA GLU A 226 -6.26 5.68 6.91
C GLU A 226 -7.74 5.79 7.31
N ASN A 227 -8.19 4.92 8.22
CA ASN A 227 -9.58 4.74 8.62
C ASN A 227 -9.95 5.47 9.92
N THR A 228 -9.03 6.25 10.46
CA THR A 228 -9.24 7.10 11.64
C THR A 228 -9.39 8.58 11.27
N SER A 229 -9.43 9.45 12.25
CA SER A 229 -9.54 10.89 12.08
C SER A 229 -8.17 11.60 12.12
N TRP A 230 -7.08 10.98 11.60
CA TRP A 230 -5.79 11.64 11.57
C TRP A 230 -5.86 12.99 10.86
N PRO A 231 -5.47 14.09 11.52
CA PRO A 231 -5.61 15.42 10.94
C PRO A 231 -4.57 15.70 9.86
N LYS A 232 -4.92 16.49 8.86
CA LYS A 232 -4.01 17.03 7.84
C LYS A 232 -3.20 15.96 7.08
N LEU A 233 -3.74 14.77 6.88
CA LEU A 233 -3.05 13.65 6.23
C LEU A 233 -2.48 14.04 4.85
N THR A 234 -3.26 14.78 4.06
CA THR A 234 -2.94 15.22 2.71
C THR A 234 -2.43 16.67 2.62
N HIS A 235 -2.16 17.30 3.77
CA HIS A 235 -1.55 18.63 3.76
C HIS A 235 -0.04 18.51 3.61
N LYS A 236 0.58 19.59 3.17
CA LYS A 236 2.04 19.71 3.12
C LYS A 236 2.66 19.51 4.49
N ILE A 237 3.88 18.96 4.51
CA ILE A 237 4.62 18.67 5.74
C ILE A 237 4.92 19.96 6.50
N GLU A 238 5.24 21.05 5.81
CA GLU A 238 5.48 22.39 6.39
C GLU A 238 4.24 22.98 7.09
N ASP A 239 3.03 22.57 6.67
CA ASP A 239 1.76 22.96 7.28
C ASP A 239 1.30 21.98 8.38
N GLY A 240 2.19 21.07 8.78
CA GLY A 240 1.93 20.06 9.81
C GLY A 240 1.21 18.81 9.29
N GLY A 241 1.18 18.61 7.98
CA GLY A 241 0.62 17.41 7.33
C GLY A 241 1.60 16.24 7.23
N LEU A 242 1.16 15.15 6.61
CA LEU A 242 2.00 13.98 6.32
C LEU A 242 2.49 13.94 4.87
N GLY A 243 2.01 14.82 3.99
CA GLY A 243 2.48 14.98 2.63
C GLY A 243 1.95 13.94 1.63
N PHE A 244 0.85 13.23 1.93
CA PHE A 244 0.16 12.41 0.95
C PHE A 244 -0.59 13.29 -0.07
N ASP A 245 -0.77 12.78 -1.28
CA ASP A 245 -1.57 13.45 -2.31
C ASP A 245 -3.06 13.12 -2.15
N PHE A 246 -3.36 11.87 -1.76
CA PHE A 246 -4.73 11.35 -1.67
C PHE A 246 -4.96 10.53 -0.39
N LYS A 247 -6.22 10.53 0.06
CA LYS A 247 -6.71 9.63 1.10
C LYS A 247 -7.88 8.82 0.57
N TRP A 248 -7.88 7.50 0.80
CA TRP A 248 -9.05 6.67 0.61
C TRP A 248 -10.14 7.07 1.60
N ASN A 249 -11.32 7.44 1.09
CA ASN A 249 -12.46 7.83 1.92
C ASN A 249 -13.28 6.60 2.32
N MET A 250 -12.83 5.91 3.37
CA MET A 250 -13.52 4.71 3.89
C MET A 250 -14.91 5.04 4.44
N GLY A 251 -15.14 6.24 4.95
CA GLY A 251 -16.47 6.71 5.39
C GLY A 251 -17.46 6.71 4.23
N TRP A 252 -17.09 7.31 3.11
CA TRP A 252 -17.92 7.29 1.90
C TRP A 252 -18.22 5.87 1.42
N MET A 253 -17.22 4.99 1.42
CA MET A 253 -17.42 3.59 1.05
C MET A 253 -18.45 2.90 1.94
N ASN A 254 -18.35 3.05 3.25
CA ASN A 254 -19.27 2.46 4.22
C ASN A 254 -20.69 3.01 4.03
N ASP A 255 -20.83 4.33 3.82
CA ASP A 255 -22.12 4.98 3.58
C ASP A 255 -22.77 4.49 2.27
N MET A 256 -21.98 4.34 1.21
CA MET A 256 -22.46 3.79 -0.07
C MET A 256 -22.89 2.33 0.05
N LEU A 257 -22.11 1.48 0.72
CA LEU A 257 -22.49 0.09 0.95
C LEU A 257 -23.75 -0.01 1.79
N HIS A 258 -23.87 0.80 2.85
CA HIS A 258 -25.10 0.88 3.64
C HIS A 258 -26.28 1.33 2.77
N TYR A 259 -26.14 2.43 2.02
CA TYR A 259 -27.18 2.93 1.13
C TYR A 259 -27.64 1.87 0.11
N MET A 260 -26.72 1.15 -0.50
CA MET A 260 -27.04 0.09 -1.47
C MET A 260 -27.71 -1.13 -0.82
N SER A 261 -27.55 -1.36 0.47
CA SER A 261 -28.21 -2.43 1.22
C SER A 261 -29.64 -2.11 1.63
N LEU A 262 -30.05 -0.82 1.55
CA LEU A 262 -31.40 -0.41 1.94
C LEU A 262 -32.47 -0.95 0.98
N ASN A 263 -33.62 -1.30 1.55
CA ASN A 263 -34.76 -1.76 0.75
C ASN A 263 -35.24 -0.65 -0.19
N SER A 264 -35.44 -0.96 -1.47
CA SER A 264 -35.89 -0.01 -2.49
C SER A 264 -37.27 0.62 -2.23
N LYS A 265 -38.09 -0.01 -1.39
CA LYS A 265 -39.45 0.48 -1.04
C LYS A 265 -39.46 1.60 0.01
N ILE A 266 -38.35 1.85 0.68
CA ILE A 266 -38.22 2.96 1.65
C ILE A 266 -37.65 4.15 0.88
N GLY A 267 -38.34 5.29 0.91
CA GLY A 267 -37.86 6.51 0.29
C GLY A 267 -36.49 6.89 0.82
N ARG A 268 -35.48 6.84 -0.03
CA ARG A 268 -34.08 7.07 0.32
C ARG A 268 -33.71 8.54 0.52
N ALA A 269 -34.70 9.43 0.37
CA ALA A 269 -34.53 10.90 0.44
C ALA A 269 -34.44 11.46 1.87
N HIS A 270 -34.52 10.64 2.90
CA HIS A 270 -34.56 11.06 4.30
C HIS A 270 -33.53 10.31 5.19
N VAL A 271 -32.43 9.89 4.64
CA VAL A 271 -31.33 9.33 5.45
C VAL A 271 -30.20 10.34 5.53
#